data_555c667ac8e449d2003364c6d6b773fe
#
_entry.id   555c667ac8e449d2003364c6d6b773fe
#
_cell.length_a   1.000
_cell.length_b   1.000
_cell.length_c   1.000
_cell.angle_alpha   90.00
_cell.angle_beta   90.00
_cell.angle_gamma   90.00
#
_symmetry.space_group_name_H-M   'P 1'
#
loop_
_entity.id
_entity.type
_entity.pdbx_description
1 polymer ?
#
loop_
_entity_poly.entity_id
_entity_poly.type
_entity_poly.pdbx_seq_one_letter_code
_entity_poly.pdbx_strand_id
1 'polypeptide(L)'
;MENLIIAIDQSTSATKAMLFNERCEMLRRVNVTHEQYYPKSGWVEHDAEEIYRNVQKSIAELIKEEVADNMYSLAITNQRETVVVWNKHTGKPICNAVVWQCMRGADICNELKASGY
;
A
#
# COMPACT_ATOMS: atom_id res chain seq x y z
N MET A 1 29.90 -5.86 1.64
CA MET A 1 28.74 -5.53 0.78
C MET A 1 27.89 -6.78 0.62
N GLU A 2 26.63 -6.67 0.96
CA GLU A 2 25.66 -7.76 0.82
C GLU A 2 24.55 -7.33 -0.14
N ASN A 3 23.97 -8.29 -0.84
CA ASN A 3 22.76 -8.06 -1.63
C ASN A 3 21.54 -8.36 -0.76
N LEU A 4 20.73 -7.36 -0.54
CA LEU A 4 19.55 -7.45 0.29
C LEU A 4 18.29 -7.18 -0.53
N ILE A 5 17.20 -7.80 -0.15
CA ILE A 5 15.89 -7.63 -0.80
C ILE A 5 14.93 -7.04 0.21
N ILE A 6 14.36 -5.90 -0.13
CA ILE A 6 13.25 -5.29 0.61
C ILE A 6 11.95 -5.70 -0.08
N ALA A 7 11.09 -6.41 0.62
CA ALA A 7 9.76 -6.76 0.15
C ALA A 7 8.71 -5.95 0.92
N ILE A 8 7.87 -5.21 0.18
CA ILE A 8 6.77 -4.43 0.74
C ILE A 8 5.45 -5.11 0.41
N ASP A 9 4.71 -5.49 1.44
CA ASP A 9 3.30 -5.89 1.33
C ASP A 9 2.44 -4.73 1.84
N GLN A 10 1.94 -3.92 0.91
CA GLN A 10 1.01 -2.85 1.19
C GLN A 10 -0.41 -3.41 1.12
N SER A 11 -0.90 -3.92 2.25
CA SER A 11 -2.21 -4.58 2.36
C SER A 11 -3.32 -3.62 2.80
N THR A 12 -4.54 -4.13 2.93
CA THR A 12 -5.73 -3.34 3.28
C THR A 12 -5.63 -2.70 4.68
N SER A 13 -4.94 -3.32 5.62
CA SER A 13 -4.88 -2.85 7.02
C SER A 13 -3.53 -2.29 7.44
N ALA A 14 -2.47 -2.62 6.72
CA ALA A 14 -1.11 -2.28 7.13
C ALA A 14 -0.13 -2.32 5.97
N THR A 15 0.99 -1.63 6.15
CA THR A 15 2.21 -1.79 5.35
C THR A 15 3.16 -2.71 6.12
N LYS A 16 3.58 -3.79 5.50
CA LYS A 16 4.59 -4.71 6.03
C LYS A 16 5.84 -4.60 5.18
N ALA A 17 6.97 -4.29 5.80
CA ALA A 17 8.27 -4.27 5.15
C ALA A 17 9.13 -5.40 5.71
N MET A 18 9.74 -6.17 4.83
CA MET A 18 10.56 -7.31 5.20
C MET A 18 11.93 -7.21 4.50
N LEU A 19 12.99 -7.53 5.22
CA LEU A 19 14.35 -7.57 4.71
C LEU A 19 14.80 -9.02 4.60
N PHE A 20 15.28 -9.41 3.42
CA PHE A 20 15.80 -10.74 3.14
C PHE A 20 17.25 -10.68 2.65
N ASN A 21 18.01 -11.71 2.94
CA ASN A 21 19.31 -11.93 2.32
C ASN A 21 19.19 -12.75 1.01
N GLU A 22 20.32 -13.01 0.35
CA GLU A 22 20.38 -13.80 -0.89
C GLU A 22 19.89 -15.25 -0.74
N ARG A 23 19.85 -15.76 0.48
CA ARG A 23 19.34 -17.12 0.78
C ARG A 23 17.85 -17.15 1.08
N CYS A 24 17.15 -16.01 0.86
CA CYS A 24 15.74 -15.84 1.21
C CYS A 24 15.45 -16.01 2.71
N GLU A 25 16.43 -15.79 3.56
CA GLU A 25 16.22 -15.75 4.99
C GLU A 25 15.73 -14.36 5.40
N MET A 26 14.62 -14.29 6.13
CA MET A 26 14.08 -13.02 6.62
C MET A 26 14.91 -12.52 7.80
N LEU A 27 15.59 -11.41 7.60
CA LEU A 27 16.48 -10.78 8.60
C LEU A 27 15.70 -9.86 9.54
N ARG A 28 14.72 -9.11 9.01
CA ARG A 28 13.96 -8.12 9.77
C ARG A 28 12.57 -7.91 9.17
N ARG A 29 11.64 -7.48 10.02
CA ARG A 29 10.27 -7.11 9.62
C ARG A 29 9.80 -5.87 10.38
N VAL A 30 9.14 -4.98 9.66
CA VAL A 30 8.43 -3.81 10.21
C VAL A 30 6.98 -3.86 9.77
N ASN A 31 6.05 -3.49 10.66
CA ASN A 31 4.62 -3.44 10.36
C ASN A 31 4.07 -2.09 10.83
N VAL A 32 3.43 -1.35 9.92
CA VAL A 32 2.83 -0.05 10.19
C VAL A 32 1.37 -0.07 9.75
N THR A 33 0.46 0.10 10.70
CA THR A 33 -0.97 0.19 10.41
C THR A 33 -1.34 1.58 9.88
N HIS A 34 -2.44 1.68 9.15
CA HIS A 34 -3.01 2.95 8.72
C HIS A 34 -4.49 3.02 9.11
N GLU A 35 -5.03 4.23 9.12
CA GLU A 35 -6.41 4.51 9.48
C GLU A 35 -7.38 3.98 8.42
N GLN A 36 -8.53 3.49 8.87
CA GLN A 36 -9.67 3.12 8.03
C GLN A 36 -10.75 4.18 8.19
N TYR A 37 -11.30 4.69 7.09
CA TYR A 37 -12.35 5.70 7.10
C TYR A 37 -13.66 5.12 6.57
N TYR A 38 -14.75 5.38 7.28
CA TYR A 38 -16.10 4.92 6.95
C TYR A 38 -17.05 6.13 6.90
N PRO A 39 -16.95 7.01 5.87
CA PRO A 39 -17.68 8.29 5.87
C PRO A 39 -19.18 8.13 5.74
N LYS A 40 -19.66 7.03 5.17
CA LYS A 40 -21.09 6.65 5.06
C LYS A 40 -21.24 5.14 5.19
N SER A 41 -22.46 4.68 5.44
CA SER A 41 -22.76 3.25 5.46
C SER A 41 -22.33 2.57 4.17
N GLY A 42 -21.54 1.49 4.27
CA GLY A 42 -21.00 0.74 3.15
C GLY A 42 -19.81 1.40 2.42
N TRP A 43 -19.40 2.60 2.84
CA TRP A 43 -18.24 3.28 2.26
C TRP A 43 -16.98 2.97 3.04
N VAL A 44 -15.90 2.68 2.32
CA VAL A 44 -14.57 2.40 2.90
C VAL A 44 -13.52 3.20 2.14
N GLU A 45 -12.73 3.99 2.88
CA GLU A 45 -11.70 4.86 2.32
C GLU A 45 -10.39 4.77 3.09
N HIS A 46 -9.28 5.04 2.40
CA HIS A 46 -7.96 5.23 2.99
C HIS A 46 -7.38 6.59 2.57
N ASP A 47 -6.51 7.15 3.43
CA ASP A 47 -5.65 8.28 3.06
C ASP A 47 -4.43 7.76 2.28
N ALA A 48 -4.38 8.04 0.98
CA ALA A 48 -3.28 7.60 0.12
C ALA A 48 -1.93 8.19 0.52
N GLU A 49 -1.89 9.42 1.04
CA GLU A 49 -0.65 10.03 1.53
C GLU A 49 -0.15 9.37 2.82
N GLU A 50 -1.04 8.96 3.71
CA GLU A 50 -0.67 8.19 4.91
C GLU A 50 -0.04 6.86 4.52
N ILE A 51 -0.65 6.13 3.58
CA ILE A 51 -0.09 4.87 3.08
C ILE A 51 1.31 5.09 2.50
N TYR A 52 1.50 6.12 1.69
CA TYR A 52 2.80 6.44 1.10
C TYR A 52 3.85 6.78 2.17
N ARG A 53 3.50 7.61 3.16
CA ARG A 53 4.39 7.90 4.30
C ARG A 53 4.74 6.65 5.10
N ASN A 54 3.78 5.75 5.28
CA ASN A 54 4.01 4.49 6.00
C ASN A 54 4.97 3.55 5.25
N VAL A 55 4.90 3.51 3.92
CA VAL A 55 5.88 2.78 3.11
C VAL A 55 7.28 3.37 3.30
N GLN A 56 7.44 4.68 3.19
CA GLN A 56 8.72 5.35 3.39
C GLN A 56 9.28 5.11 4.81
N LYS A 57 8.43 5.27 5.82
CA LYS A 57 8.79 5.04 7.22
C LYS A 57 9.21 3.59 7.48
N SER A 58 8.48 2.63 6.95
CA SER A 58 8.81 1.21 7.14
C SER A 58 10.11 0.82 6.47
N ILE A 59 10.43 1.36 5.29
CA ILE A 59 11.73 1.16 4.64
C ILE A 59 12.85 1.77 5.48
N ALA A 60 12.71 3.03 5.90
CA ALA A 60 13.73 3.71 6.70
C ALA A 60 14.02 2.96 8.01
N GLU A 61 12.99 2.47 8.69
CA GLU A 61 13.13 1.69 9.91
C GLU A 61 13.79 0.33 9.65
N LEU A 62 13.47 -0.29 8.51
CA LEU A 62 14.00 -1.60 8.13
C LEU A 62 15.52 -1.59 7.92
N ILE A 63 16.05 -0.52 7.34
CA ILE A 63 17.47 -0.41 6.94
C ILE A 63 18.33 0.44 7.88
N LYS A 64 17.78 0.97 8.96
CA LYS A 64 18.48 1.92 9.85
C LYS A 64 19.76 1.40 10.47
N GLU A 65 19.89 0.07 10.62
CA GLU A 65 21.03 -0.60 11.22
C GLU A 65 21.93 -1.28 10.17
N GLU A 66 21.60 -1.14 8.89
CA GLU A 66 22.34 -1.77 7.82
C GLU A 66 23.56 -0.95 7.41
N VAL A 67 24.55 -1.66 6.85
CA VAL A 67 25.78 -1.03 6.34
C VAL A 67 25.47 -0.21 5.09
N ALA A 68 26.00 1.00 5.00
CA ALA A 68 25.74 1.92 3.90
C ALA A 68 26.09 1.37 2.50
N ASP A 69 27.05 0.44 2.42
CA ASP A 69 27.51 -0.14 1.15
C ASP A 69 26.71 -1.36 0.68
N ASN A 70 25.65 -1.75 1.40
CA ASN A 70 24.79 -2.84 0.96
C ASN A 70 23.99 -2.46 -0.29
N MET A 71 23.83 -3.42 -1.20
CA MET A 71 22.95 -3.25 -2.36
C MET A 71 21.53 -3.70 -2.03
N TYR A 72 20.56 -2.93 -2.45
CA TYR A 72 19.15 -3.22 -2.19
C TYR A 72 18.38 -3.40 -3.49
N SER A 73 17.53 -4.43 -3.51
CA SER A 73 16.45 -4.58 -4.49
C SER A 73 15.13 -4.40 -3.77
N LEU A 74 14.15 -3.76 -4.44
CA LEU A 74 12.83 -3.50 -3.89
C LEU A 74 11.75 -4.21 -4.69
N ALA A 75 10.90 -4.95 -3.99
CA ALA A 75 9.69 -5.56 -4.52
C ALA A 75 8.47 -5.06 -3.74
N ILE A 76 7.38 -4.77 -4.46
CA ILE A 76 6.15 -4.25 -3.85
C ILE A 76 4.96 -5.08 -4.34
N THR A 77 4.10 -5.47 -3.40
CA THR A 77 2.73 -5.90 -3.67
C THR A 77 1.74 -4.94 -3.01
N ASN A 78 0.54 -4.85 -3.54
CA ASN A 78 -0.44 -3.85 -3.14
C ASN A 78 -1.80 -4.47 -2.77
N GLN A 79 -2.69 -3.70 -2.17
CA GLN A 79 -4.11 -4.04 -2.10
C GLN A 79 -4.76 -3.80 -3.46
N ARG A 80 -5.16 -4.87 -4.13
CA ARG A 80 -5.75 -4.81 -5.48
C ARG A 80 -7.11 -4.12 -5.47
N GLU A 81 -7.48 -3.49 -6.60
CA GLU A 81 -8.80 -2.90 -6.86
C GLU A 81 -9.13 -1.67 -6.00
N THR A 82 -8.23 -1.23 -5.14
CA THR A 82 -8.33 0.06 -4.46
C THR A 82 -7.91 1.17 -5.41
N VAL A 83 -8.75 2.20 -5.55
CA VAL A 83 -8.57 3.27 -6.53
C VAL A 83 -8.06 4.54 -5.88
N VAL A 84 -6.96 5.07 -6.41
CA VAL A 84 -6.41 6.38 -6.06
C VAL A 84 -6.46 7.28 -7.28
N VAL A 85 -7.03 8.48 -7.13
CA VAL A 85 -7.03 9.52 -8.16
C VAL A 85 -6.22 10.70 -7.65
N TRP A 86 -5.23 11.13 -8.44
CA TRP A 86 -4.35 12.25 -8.06
C TRP A 86 -4.12 13.21 -9.20
N ASN A 87 -3.73 14.43 -8.86
CA ASN A 87 -3.32 15.43 -9.82
C ASN A 87 -1.90 15.11 -10.33
N LYS A 88 -1.74 14.84 -11.62
CA LYS A 88 -0.46 14.44 -12.21
C LYS A 88 0.63 15.52 -12.13
N HIS A 89 0.28 16.79 -11.99
CA HIS A 89 1.24 17.90 -11.91
C HIS A 89 1.74 18.13 -10.48
N THR A 90 0.88 17.91 -9.47
CA THR A 90 1.23 18.13 -8.07
C THR A 90 1.57 16.85 -7.32
N GLY A 91 1.18 15.68 -7.85
CA GLY A 91 1.31 14.40 -7.18
C GLY A 91 0.32 14.21 -6.01
N LYS A 92 -0.61 15.15 -5.80
CA LYS A 92 -1.52 15.08 -4.65
C LYS A 92 -2.83 14.36 -4.99
N PRO A 93 -3.32 13.48 -4.09
CA PRO A 93 -4.65 12.89 -4.22
C PRO A 93 -5.72 13.99 -4.22
N ILE A 94 -6.75 13.81 -5.05
CA ILE A 94 -7.90 14.73 -5.08
C ILE A 94 -8.96 14.37 -4.04
N CYS A 95 -8.93 13.15 -3.55
CA CYS A 95 -9.81 12.61 -2.49
C CYS A 95 -9.14 11.38 -1.87
N ASN A 96 -9.73 10.84 -0.82
CA ASN A 96 -9.29 9.58 -0.24
C ASN A 96 -9.37 8.44 -1.27
N ALA A 97 -8.50 7.45 -1.11
CA ALA A 97 -8.57 6.21 -1.89
C ALA A 97 -9.88 5.48 -1.62
N VAL A 98 -10.54 5.03 -2.67
CA VAL A 98 -11.73 4.19 -2.57
C VAL A 98 -11.28 2.75 -2.46
N VAL A 99 -11.51 2.14 -1.30
CA VAL A 99 -11.03 0.78 -0.99
C VAL A 99 -11.91 -0.26 -1.70
N TRP A 100 -11.30 -1.37 -2.09
CA TRP A 100 -11.97 -2.47 -2.79
C TRP A 100 -13.25 -2.99 -2.09
N GLN A 101 -13.33 -2.84 -0.77
CA GLN A 101 -14.49 -3.22 0.06
C GLN A 101 -15.65 -2.22 -0.03
N CYS A 102 -15.43 -1.04 -0.62
CA CYS A 102 -16.41 0.03 -0.67
C CYS A 102 -17.61 -0.34 -1.57
N MET A 103 -18.81 -0.15 -1.06
CA MET A 103 -20.05 -0.51 -1.74
C MET A 103 -20.69 0.66 -2.54
N ARG A 104 -20.03 1.84 -2.63
CA ARG A 104 -20.59 3.01 -3.34
C ARG A 104 -20.88 2.78 -4.82
N GLY A 105 -20.19 1.83 -5.45
CA GLY A 105 -20.37 1.48 -6.85
C GLY A 105 -21.41 0.37 -7.10
N ALA A 106 -22.08 -0.16 -6.07
CA ALA A 106 -22.94 -1.33 -6.20
C ALA A 106 -24.12 -1.09 -7.16
N ASP A 107 -24.77 0.09 -7.09
CA ASP A 107 -25.90 0.42 -7.96
C ASP A 107 -25.47 0.50 -9.42
N ILE A 108 -24.32 1.12 -9.71
CA ILE A 108 -23.75 1.19 -11.06
C ILE A 108 -23.45 -0.22 -11.59
N CYS A 109 -22.88 -1.08 -10.76
CA CYS A 109 -22.62 -2.48 -11.13
C CYS A 109 -23.91 -3.25 -11.44
N ASN A 110 -24.97 -3.02 -10.69
CA ASN A 110 -26.28 -3.63 -10.93
C ASN A 110 -26.91 -3.14 -12.23
N GLU A 111 -26.83 -1.86 -12.51
CA GLU A 111 -27.30 -1.26 -13.78
C GLU A 111 -26.54 -1.85 -14.99
N LEU A 112 -25.22 -1.97 -14.91
CA LEU A 112 -24.39 -2.56 -15.95
C LEU A 112 -24.76 -4.03 -16.20
N LYS A 113 -24.92 -4.82 -15.14
CA LYS A 113 -25.35 -6.23 -15.25
C LYS A 113 -26.74 -6.35 -15.90
N ALA A 114 -27.70 -5.49 -15.54
CA ALA A 114 -29.02 -5.47 -16.14
C ALA A 114 -28.98 -5.10 -17.64
N SER A 115 -27.95 -4.35 -18.07
CA SER A 115 -27.71 -3.96 -19.45
C SER A 115 -26.88 -4.99 -20.24
N GLY A 116 -26.48 -6.10 -19.63
CA GLY A 116 -25.77 -7.20 -20.31
C GLY A 116 -24.25 -7.09 -20.32
N TYR A 117 -23.66 -6.33 -19.40
CA TYR A 117 -22.21 -6.22 -19.21
C TYR A 117 -21.70 -7.10 -18.07
#